data_0f29f68fd784fbb94d2539b2cd1db5cd
#
_entry.id   0f29f68fd784fbb94d2539b2cd1db5cd
#
_cell.length_a   1.000
_cell.length_b   1.000
_cell.length_c   1.000
_cell.angle_alpha   90.00
_cell.angle_beta   90.00
_cell.angle_gamma   90.00
#
_symmetry.space_group_name_H-M   'P 1'
#
loop_
_entity.id
_entity.type
_entity.pdbx_description
1 polymer ?
#
loop_
_entity_poly.entity_id
_entity_poly.type
_entity_poly.pdbx_seq_one_letter_code
_entity_poly.pdbx_strand_id
1 'polypeptide(L)'
;MSSPLSDAPAEPRPAPARPEAVVRVGDHVRFTVLTDRLIRMESSGSGSFTDAATQLVVSRDLGETPAFDVRRGEDRVEILTEHLHLTYQPSRGFSRSGLSATMRTAVVNPHGGTWRFGDEWDPEETFPTNLGGTCRTLDDVDGRARLGPGILSLTGLAVIDDSASLLLQEDQWVRPRPSASPVDGSSPDHDLYLFGYGQDYRRALRDFFRLTGPTPLIPRALLGNWWSRYHRYTEESYLALMDRFAAEGLPFSVAVLDMDWHLVDIDPAIG
;
A
#
# COMPACT_ATOMS: atom_id res chain seq x y z
N MET A 1 -18.60 -11.42 34.81
CA MET A 1 -18.83 -10.58 33.62
C MET A 1 -17.58 -10.60 32.78
N SER A 2 -17.56 -11.46 31.76
CA SER A 2 -16.41 -11.60 30.86
C SER A 2 -16.32 -10.36 29.99
N SER A 3 -15.13 -9.81 29.87
CA SER A 3 -14.80 -8.61 29.08
C SER A 3 -15.09 -8.87 27.59
N PRO A 4 -15.86 -8.03 26.89
CA PRO A 4 -16.17 -8.21 25.47
C PRO A 4 -15.04 -7.83 24.52
N LEU A 5 -13.78 -7.71 24.99
CA LEU A 5 -12.63 -7.28 24.20
C LEU A 5 -11.70 -8.42 23.75
N SER A 6 -12.13 -9.70 23.95
CA SER A 6 -11.28 -10.84 23.59
C SER A 6 -11.35 -11.30 22.13
N ASP A 7 -12.24 -10.72 21.31
CA ASP A 7 -12.44 -11.12 19.91
C ASP A 7 -11.92 -10.09 18.88
N ALA A 8 -11.04 -9.18 19.28
CA ALA A 8 -10.30 -8.40 18.29
C ALA A 8 -9.43 -9.37 17.46
N PRO A 9 -9.52 -9.34 16.11
CA PRO A 9 -8.65 -10.17 15.28
C PRO A 9 -7.21 -9.92 15.69
N ALA A 10 -6.45 -10.99 15.90
CA ALA A 10 -5.03 -10.89 16.24
C ALA A 10 -4.34 -10.00 15.20
N GLU A 11 -3.50 -9.08 15.67
CA GLU A 11 -2.71 -8.27 14.75
C GLU A 11 -1.91 -9.20 13.81
N PRO A 12 -1.92 -8.93 12.49
CA PRO A 12 -1.18 -9.74 11.55
C PRO A 12 0.31 -9.70 11.92
N ARG A 13 0.88 -10.87 12.13
CA ARG A 13 2.31 -10.99 12.39
C ARG A 13 3.06 -11.02 11.08
N PRO A 14 4.26 -10.44 11.01
CA PRO A 14 5.12 -10.59 9.85
C PRO A 14 5.29 -12.06 9.52
N ALA A 15 4.88 -12.46 8.32
CA ALA A 15 5.02 -13.84 7.86
C ALA A 15 5.33 -13.87 6.36
N PRO A 16 6.28 -14.71 5.92
CA PRO A 16 6.53 -14.95 4.51
C PRO A 16 5.34 -15.68 3.88
N ALA A 17 5.26 -15.62 2.56
CA ALA A 17 4.33 -16.44 1.81
C ALA A 17 4.69 -17.93 1.95
N ARG A 18 3.69 -18.80 1.77
CA ARG A 18 3.90 -20.24 1.80
C ARG A 18 4.72 -20.69 0.59
N PRO A 19 5.69 -21.61 0.77
CA PRO A 19 6.58 -22.04 -0.31
C PRO A 19 5.83 -22.58 -1.54
N GLU A 20 4.72 -23.30 -1.35
CA GLU A 20 3.90 -23.86 -2.42
C GLU A 20 3.15 -22.80 -3.25
N ALA A 21 3.03 -21.56 -2.76
CA ALA A 21 2.47 -20.43 -3.49
C ALA A 21 3.48 -19.78 -4.46
N VAL A 22 4.75 -20.15 -4.38
CA VAL A 22 5.85 -19.47 -5.08
C VAL A 22 6.16 -20.13 -6.43
N VAL A 23 6.17 -19.32 -7.48
CA VAL A 23 6.54 -19.71 -8.84
C VAL A 23 7.79 -18.92 -9.26
N ARG A 24 8.94 -19.58 -9.36
CA ARG A 24 10.18 -18.95 -9.86
C ARG A 24 10.30 -19.11 -11.36
N VAL A 25 10.83 -18.07 -12.02
CA VAL A 25 11.17 -18.06 -13.44
C VAL A 25 12.62 -17.59 -13.59
N GLY A 26 13.55 -18.54 -13.75
CA GLY A 26 14.97 -18.30 -13.62
C GLY A 26 15.31 -17.81 -12.20
N ASP A 27 16.44 -17.10 -12.11
CA ASP A 27 16.96 -16.61 -10.81
C ASP A 27 16.43 -15.22 -10.46
N HIS A 28 15.92 -14.47 -11.44
CA HIS A 28 15.64 -13.04 -11.34
C HIS A 28 14.15 -12.67 -11.27
N VAL A 29 13.23 -13.64 -11.38
CA VAL A 29 11.79 -13.38 -11.35
C VAL A 29 11.08 -14.36 -10.44
N ARG A 30 10.17 -13.82 -9.63
CA ARG A 30 9.34 -14.59 -8.71
C ARG A 30 7.90 -14.09 -8.77
N PHE A 31 6.97 -15.02 -8.87
CA PHE A 31 5.54 -14.78 -8.66
C PHE A 31 5.09 -15.53 -7.41
N THR A 32 4.17 -14.93 -6.66
CA THR A 32 3.61 -15.57 -5.47
C THR A 32 2.10 -15.44 -5.50
N VAL A 33 1.39 -16.56 -5.55
CA VAL A 33 -0.07 -16.61 -5.58
C VAL A 33 -0.58 -16.55 -4.14
N LEU A 34 -0.90 -15.35 -3.65
CA LEU A 34 -1.32 -15.11 -2.28
C LEU A 34 -2.77 -15.50 -2.04
N THR A 35 -3.64 -15.22 -3.02
CA THR A 35 -5.02 -15.71 -3.09
C THR A 35 -5.38 -16.00 -4.55
N ASP A 36 -6.56 -16.54 -4.81
CA ASP A 36 -7.08 -16.75 -6.18
C ASP A 36 -7.27 -15.42 -6.97
N ARG A 37 -7.09 -14.26 -6.30
CA ARG A 37 -7.29 -12.90 -6.83
C ARG A 37 -6.15 -11.93 -6.52
N LEU A 38 -5.12 -12.37 -5.81
CA LEU A 38 -3.98 -11.54 -5.41
C LEU A 38 -2.67 -12.26 -5.72
N ILE A 39 -1.87 -11.66 -6.58
CA ILE A 39 -0.57 -12.20 -7.00
C ILE A 39 0.51 -11.15 -6.75
N ARG A 40 1.57 -11.51 -6.02
CA ARG A 40 2.80 -10.73 -5.93
C ARG A 40 3.68 -11.04 -7.13
N MET A 41 4.28 -10.01 -7.71
CA MET A 41 5.13 -10.08 -8.89
C MET A 41 6.44 -9.36 -8.60
N GLU A 42 7.55 -10.07 -8.68
CA GLU A 42 8.85 -9.56 -8.31
C GLU A 42 9.87 -9.79 -9.42
N SER A 43 10.71 -8.77 -9.65
CA SER A 43 11.95 -8.91 -10.40
C SER A 43 13.11 -8.35 -9.61
N SER A 44 14.28 -9.00 -9.67
CA SER A 44 15.49 -8.59 -8.97
C SER A 44 16.71 -8.75 -9.83
N GLY A 45 17.48 -7.68 -10.02
CA GLY A 45 18.73 -7.69 -10.76
C GLY A 45 19.80 -8.58 -10.11
N SER A 46 19.77 -8.70 -8.78
CA SER A 46 20.68 -9.57 -8.01
C SER A 46 20.19 -11.01 -7.86
N GLY A 47 18.95 -11.31 -8.22
CA GLY A 47 18.30 -12.60 -7.92
C GLY A 47 17.93 -12.79 -6.45
N SER A 48 18.09 -11.76 -5.62
CA SER A 48 17.72 -11.78 -4.22
C SER A 48 16.31 -11.23 -4.02
N PHE A 49 15.49 -11.94 -3.25
CA PHE A 49 14.13 -11.54 -2.92
C PHE A 49 13.99 -11.42 -1.41
N THR A 50 13.20 -10.46 -0.95
CA THR A 50 12.93 -10.30 0.47
C THR A 50 11.50 -10.71 0.80
N ASP A 51 11.35 -11.46 1.91
CA ASP A 51 10.06 -11.80 2.47
C ASP A 51 9.83 -11.11 3.83
N ALA A 52 10.75 -10.21 4.21
CA ALA A 52 10.57 -9.36 5.38
C ALA A 52 9.36 -8.43 5.20
N ALA A 53 8.71 -8.09 6.30
CA ALA A 53 7.66 -7.07 6.29
C ALA A 53 8.20 -5.72 5.80
N THR A 54 7.34 -4.94 5.17
CA THR A 54 7.63 -3.59 4.73
C THR A 54 6.70 -2.60 5.42
N GLN A 55 6.92 -1.31 5.22
CA GLN A 55 5.98 -0.28 5.70
C GLN A 55 4.56 -0.44 5.14
N LEU A 56 4.41 -1.09 3.98
CA LEU A 56 3.12 -1.33 3.35
C LEU A 56 2.62 -2.75 3.62
N VAL A 57 3.46 -3.76 3.48
CA VAL A 57 3.06 -5.17 3.53
C VAL A 57 3.62 -5.84 4.77
N VAL A 58 2.75 -6.18 5.71
CA VAL A 58 3.11 -6.79 6.99
C VAL A 58 3.18 -8.31 6.87
N SER A 59 2.18 -8.94 6.27
CA SER A 59 2.10 -10.40 6.18
C SER A 59 1.80 -10.87 4.76
N ARG A 60 2.50 -11.91 4.33
CA ARG A 60 2.26 -12.59 3.04
C ARG A 60 1.66 -13.97 3.23
N ASP A 61 1.49 -14.45 4.46
CA ASP A 61 0.68 -15.65 4.75
C ASP A 61 -0.78 -15.24 4.90
N LEU A 62 -1.52 -15.32 3.81
CA LEU A 62 -2.96 -15.04 3.77
C LEU A 62 -3.81 -16.31 3.95
N GLY A 63 -3.26 -17.35 4.58
CA GLY A 63 -3.91 -18.60 4.85
C GLY A 63 -3.62 -19.67 3.79
N GLU A 64 -4.58 -20.54 3.54
CA GLU A 64 -4.40 -21.67 2.62
C GLU A 64 -4.10 -21.20 1.19
N THR A 65 -3.06 -21.77 0.59
CA THR A 65 -2.68 -21.49 -0.80
C THR A 65 -3.81 -21.95 -1.73
N PRO A 66 -4.34 -21.06 -2.60
CA PRO A 66 -5.41 -21.44 -3.51
C PRO A 66 -4.90 -22.44 -4.58
N ALA A 67 -5.81 -23.19 -5.17
CA ALA A 67 -5.48 -23.98 -6.35
C ALA A 67 -5.15 -23.04 -7.53
N PHE A 68 -4.04 -23.34 -8.22
CA PHE A 68 -3.65 -22.67 -9.45
C PHE A 68 -2.83 -23.59 -10.34
N ASP A 69 -2.83 -23.28 -11.65
CA ASP A 69 -2.04 -23.98 -12.64
C ASP A 69 -0.87 -23.14 -13.12
N VAL A 70 0.27 -23.78 -13.37
CA VAL A 70 1.43 -23.13 -14.00
C VAL A 70 1.71 -23.82 -15.33
N ARG A 71 1.63 -23.09 -16.43
CA ARG A 71 1.99 -23.55 -17.76
C ARG A 71 3.29 -22.92 -18.20
N ARG A 72 4.22 -23.73 -18.68
CA ARG A 72 5.53 -23.29 -19.14
C ARG A 72 5.72 -23.66 -20.60
N GLY A 73 5.92 -22.64 -21.45
CA GLY A 73 6.33 -22.79 -22.84
C GLY A 73 7.79 -22.38 -23.03
N GLU A 74 8.25 -22.28 -24.28
CA GLU A 74 9.63 -21.92 -24.62
C GLU A 74 10.00 -20.51 -24.12
N ASP A 75 9.17 -19.49 -24.37
CA ASP A 75 9.33 -18.11 -23.89
C ASP A 75 8.03 -17.59 -23.26
N ARG A 76 7.37 -18.42 -22.47
CA ARG A 76 6.10 -18.06 -21.84
C ARG A 76 5.87 -18.84 -20.56
N VAL A 77 5.51 -18.11 -19.50
CA VAL A 77 5.01 -18.68 -18.25
C VAL A 77 3.62 -18.08 -18.02
N GLU A 78 2.66 -18.96 -17.74
CA GLU A 78 1.30 -18.59 -17.43
C GLU A 78 0.94 -19.12 -16.05
N ILE A 79 0.30 -18.27 -15.23
CA ILE A 79 -0.24 -18.63 -13.92
C ILE A 79 -1.75 -18.41 -14.00
N LEU A 80 -2.50 -19.48 -13.79
CA LEU A 80 -3.94 -19.47 -13.86
C LEU A 80 -4.53 -19.82 -12.51
N THR A 81 -5.21 -18.87 -11.90
CA THR A 81 -6.08 -19.10 -10.74
C THR A 81 -7.53 -19.25 -11.21
N GLU A 82 -8.47 -19.40 -10.30
CA GLU A 82 -9.89 -19.36 -10.63
C GLU A 82 -10.29 -18.03 -11.33
N HIS A 83 -9.70 -16.90 -10.91
CA HIS A 83 -10.12 -15.55 -11.32
C HIS A 83 -9.11 -14.80 -12.18
N LEU A 84 -7.85 -15.20 -12.20
CA LEU A 84 -6.76 -14.50 -12.88
C LEU A 84 -6.04 -15.41 -13.87
N HIS A 85 -5.60 -14.81 -14.97
CA HIS A 85 -4.64 -15.37 -15.90
C HIS A 85 -3.48 -14.38 -16.05
N LEU A 86 -2.36 -14.67 -15.39
CA LEU A 86 -1.13 -13.90 -15.53
C LEU A 86 -0.27 -14.54 -16.60
N THR A 87 0.29 -13.73 -17.49
CA THR A 87 1.21 -14.13 -18.56
C THR A 87 2.52 -13.37 -18.44
N TYR A 88 3.63 -14.09 -18.46
CA TYR A 88 4.97 -13.54 -18.45
C TYR A 88 5.81 -14.11 -19.59
N GLN A 89 6.56 -13.24 -20.29
CA GLN A 89 7.53 -13.60 -21.33
C GLN A 89 8.94 -13.28 -20.85
N PRO A 90 9.76 -14.30 -20.50
CA PRO A 90 11.10 -14.10 -19.96
C PRO A 90 12.01 -13.23 -20.84
N SER A 91 11.98 -13.41 -22.17
CA SER A 91 12.77 -12.62 -23.12
C SER A 91 12.46 -11.12 -23.12
N ARG A 92 11.30 -10.72 -22.62
CA ARG A 92 10.82 -9.33 -22.59
C ARG A 92 10.84 -8.71 -21.21
N GLY A 93 11.04 -9.51 -20.17
CA GLY A 93 11.10 -9.07 -18.78
C GLY A 93 9.84 -8.35 -18.30
N PHE A 94 9.97 -7.53 -17.26
CA PHE A 94 8.90 -6.66 -16.77
C PHE A 94 8.77 -5.46 -17.71
N SER A 95 7.96 -5.63 -18.72
CA SER A 95 7.62 -4.63 -19.74
C SER A 95 6.17 -4.77 -20.18
N ARG A 96 5.64 -3.76 -20.87
CA ARG A 96 4.25 -3.75 -21.37
C ARG A 96 3.91 -4.96 -22.25
N SER A 97 4.88 -5.47 -22.99
CA SER A 97 4.72 -6.65 -23.83
C SER A 97 5.15 -7.96 -23.16
N GLY A 98 5.82 -7.88 -22.00
CA GLY A 98 6.38 -9.03 -21.30
C GLY A 98 5.56 -9.50 -20.10
N LEU A 99 4.80 -8.63 -19.45
CA LEU A 99 4.02 -8.99 -18.27
C LEU A 99 2.61 -8.40 -18.36
N SER A 100 1.63 -9.27 -18.25
CA SER A 100 0.21 -8.89 -18.26
C SER A 100 -0.64 -9.82 -17.41
N ALA A 101 -1.79 -9.34 -16.98
CA ALA A 101 -2.79 -10.15 -16.30
C ALA A 101 -4.18 -9.82 -16.83
N THR A 102 -5.02 -10.85 -16.93
CA THR A 102 -6.40 -10.74 -17.40
C THR A 102 -7.33 -11.40 -16.40
N MET A 103 -8.47 -10.76 -16.16
CA MET A 103 -9.57 -11.35 -15.40
C MET A 103 -10.17 -12.54 -16.17
N ARG A 104 -10.34 -13.67 -15.52
CA ARG A 104 -11.05 -14.83 -16.09
C ARG A 104 -12.56 -14.78 -15.85
N THR A 105 -13.00 -13.89 -14.98
CA THR A 105 -14.40 -13.60 -14.71
C THR A 105 -14.84 -12.32 -15.40
N ALA A 106 -16.11 -12.22 -15.75
CA ALA A 106 -16.66 -11.04 -16.40
C ALA A 106 -16.47 -9.79 -15.51
N VAL A 107 -16.08 -8.68 -16.13
CA VAL A 107 -16.04 -7.35 -15.53
C VAL A 107 -17.10 -6.48 -16.18
N VAL A 108 -17.65 -5.54 -15.42
CA VAL A 108 -18.75 -4.68 -15.91
C VAL A 108 -18.25 -3.69 -16.97
N ASN A 109 -17.00 -3.23 -16.83
CA ASN A 109 -16.43 -2.32 -17.81
C ASN A 109 -15.97 -3.09 -19.07
N PRO A 110 -16.52 -2.81 -20.27
CA PRO A 110 -16.13 -3.50 -21.50
C PRO A 110 -14.68 -3.26 -21.92
N HIS A 111 -14.04 -2.20 -21.41
CA HIS A 111 -12.62 -1.90 -21.62
C HIS A 111 -11.72 -2.40 -20.51
N GLY A 112 -12.31 -3.06 -19.51
CA GLY A 112 -11.61 -3.57 -18.33
C GLY A 112 -11.14 -5.01 -18.46
N GLY A 113 -10.63 -5.53 -17.36
CA GLY A 113 -10.28 -6.94 -17.22
C GLY A 113 -8.89 -7.32 -17.70
N THR A 114 -8.10 -6.39 -18.22
CA THR A 114 -6.70 -6.63 -18.60
C THR A 114 -5.81 -5.51 -18.07
N TRP A 115 -4.73 -5.89 -17.44
CA TRP A 115 -3.63 -5.02 -17.01
C TRP A 115 -2.34 -5.44 -17.71
N ARG A 116 -1.50 -4.47 -18.06
CA ARG A 116 -0.14 -4.69 -18.55
C ARG A 116 0.85 -3.92 -17.70
N PHE A 117 2.04 -4.44 -17.55
CA PHE A 117 3.11 -3.73 -16.85
C PHE A 117 3.32 -2.33 -17.43
N GLY A 118 3.37 -1.33 -16.56
CA GLY A 118 3.47 0.07 -16.96
C GLY A 118 2.13 0.72 -17.33
N ASP A 119 0.98 0.03 -17.15
CA ASP A 119 -0.31 0.70 -17.18
C ASP A 119 -0.40 1.63 -15.97
N GLU A 120 -0.43 2.92 -16.22
CA GLU A 120 -0.53 3.96 -15.22
C GLU A 120 -2.00 4.38 -15.04
N TRP A 121 -2.32 4.79 -13.83
CA TRP A 121 -3.60 5.43 -13.56
C TRP A 121 -3.49 6.92 -13.89
N ASP A 122 -4.37 7.41 -14.77
CA ASP A 122 -4.50 8.82 -15.07
C ASP A 122 -5.67 9.42 -14.25
N PRO A 123 -5.40 10.31 -13.28
CA PRO A 123 -6.43 10.97 -12.50
C PRO A 123 -7.27 11.96 -13.32
N GLU A 124 -6.83 12.30 -14.52
CA GLU A 124 -7.51 13.24 -15.43
C GLU A 124 -8.33 12.54 -16.52
N GLU A 125 -8.34 11.21 -16.54
CA GLU A 125 -9.22 10.47 -17.45
C GLU A 125 -10.67 10.97 -17.34
N THR A 126 -11.30 11.17 -18.47
CA THR A 126 -12.72 11.57 -18.56
C THR A 126 -13.64 10.60 -17.82
N PHE A 127 -13.24 9.32 -17.76
CA PHE A 127 -13.89 8.25 -17.00
C PHE A 127 -12.86 7.53 -16.15
N PRO A 128 -12.57 8.01 -14.94
CA PRO A 128 -11.57 7.39 -14.08
C PRO A 128 -11.95 5.94 -13.80
N THR A 129 -11.05 5.04 -14.14
CA THR A 129 -11.26 3.60 -13.95
C THR A 129 -10.91 3.14 -12.55
N ASN A 130 -9.95 3.78 -11.89
CA ASN A 130 -9.59 3.55 -10.50
C ASN A 130 -10.49 4.37 -9.58
N LEU A 131 -10.99 3.78 -8.51
CA LEU A 131 -11.90 4.46 -7.57
C LEU A 131 -11.18 5.37 -6.58
N GLY A 132 -9.85 5.46 -6.68
CA GLY A 132 -9.02 6.29 -5.84
C GLY A 132 -8.67 5.66 -4.50
N GLY A 133 -7.57 6.10 -3.94
CA GLY A 133 -7.09 5.75 -2.61
C GLY A 133 -7.25 6.92 -1.67
N THR A 134 -6.15 7.58 -1.36
CA THR A 134 -6.11 8.74 -0.46
C THR A 134 -5.32 9.88 -1.08
N CYS A 135 -5.48 11.08 -0.55
CA CYS A 135 -4.57 12.19 -0.81
C CYS A 135 -3.61 12.36 0.38
N ARG A 136 -2.43 12.85 0.10
CA ARG A 136 -1.39 13.05 1.11
C ARG A 136 -1.60 14.32 1.93
N THR A 137 -2.11 15.36 1.29
CA THR A 137 -2.37 16.65 1.90
C THR A 137 -3.60 17.30 1.25
N LEU A 138 -4.22 18.19 2.00
CA LEU A 138 -5.28 19.07 1.50
C LEU A 138 -4.79 20.52 1.35
N ASP A 139 -3.47 20.76 1.50
CA ASP A 139 -2.88 22.07 1.30
C ASP A 139 -3.12 22.57 -0.12
N ASP A 140 -3.45 23.84 -0.26
CA ASP A 140 -3.72 24.52 -1.53
C ASP A 140 -4.86 23.87 -2.37
N VAL A 141 -5.74 23.09 -1.72
CA VAL A 141 -6.90 22.50 -2.38
C VAL A 141 -8.07 23.48 -2.37
N ASP A 142 -8.47 23.93 -3.56
CA ASP A 142 -9.68 24.74 -3.76
C ASP A 142 -10.83 23.81 -4.23
N GLY A 143 -11.47 23.19 -3.27
CA GLY A 143 -12.68 22.39 -3.44
C GLY A 143 -12.46 20.92 -3.77
N ARG A 144 -11.56 20.52 -4.68
CA ARG A 144 -11.35 19.13 -5.10
C ARG A 144 -9.91 18.68 -4.92
N ALA A 145 -9.70 17.68 -4.06
CA ALA A 145 -8.41 17.01 -3.93
C ALA A 145 -8.27 15.90 -4.98
N ARG A 146 -7.08 15.76 -5.57
CA ARG A 146 -6.72 14.58 -6.37
C ARG A 146 -6.32 13.45 -5.45
N LEU A 147 -6.98 12.31 -5.57
CA LEU A 147 -6.62 11.10 -4.84
C LEU A 147 -5.54 10.34 -5.62
N GLY A 148 -4.63 9.68 -4.93
CA GLY A 148 -3.75 8.69 -5.53
C GLY A 148 -4.51 7.42 -5.95
N PRO A 149 -3.88 6.48 -6.66
CA PRO A 149 -4.51 5.21 -7.02
C PRO A 149 -4.80 4.38 -5.78
N GLY A 150 -5.95 3.69 -5.79
CA GLY A 150 -6.35 2.72 -4.76
C GLY A 150 -6.39 1.30 -5.32
N ILE A 151 -6.78 0.37 -4.48
CA ILE A 151 -6.88 -1.06 -4.82
C ILE A 151 -8.21 -1.45 -5.49
N LEU A 152 -9.15 -0.52 -5.59
CA LEU A 152 -10.46 -0.73 -6.18
C LEU A 152 -10.53 -0.08 -7.55
N SER A 153 -11.04 -0.81 -8.53
CA SER A 153 -11.08 -0.35 -9.91
C SER A 153 -12.35 -0.84 -10.63
N LEU A 154 -12.89 -0.01 -11.53
CA LEU A 154 -13.98 -0.40 -12.43
C LEU A 154 -13.51 -1.39 -13.51
N THR A 155 -12.20 -1.45 -13.79
CA THR A 155 -11.61 -2.45 -14.69
C THR A 155 -11.45 -3.81 -14.04
N GLY A 156 -11.65 -3.90 -12.72
CA GLY A 156 -11.50 -5.12 -11.93
C GLY A 156 -10.07 -5.44 -11.50
N LEU A 157 -9.08 -4.66 -11.97
CA LEU A 157 -7.66 -4.84 -11.68
C LEU A 157 -7.06 -3.56 -11.11
N ALA A 158 -6.16 -3.71 -10.14
CA ALA A 158 -5.33 -2.64 -9.61
C ALA A 158 -3.97 -3.22 -9.20
N VAL A 159 -2.93 -2.39 -9.17
CA VAL A 159 -1.59 -2.78 -8.74
C VAL A 159 -1.09 -1.83 -7.68
N ILE A 160 -0.48 -2.38 -6.65
CA ILE A 160 0.29 -1.64 -5.65
C ILE A 160 1.77 -1.91 -5.92
N ASP A 161 2.55 -0.86 -5.93
CA ASP A 161 4.02 -0.91 -6.01
C ASP A 161 4.62 -0.75 -4.61
N ASP A 162 5.23 -1.81 -4.10
CA ASP A 162 5.93 -1.87 -2.81
C ASP A 162 7.46 -1.77 -2.97
N SER A 163 7.96 -1.57 -4.20
CA SER A 163 9.39 -1.63 -4.51
C SER A 163 10.23 -0.66 -3.70
N ALA A 164 9.70 0.53 -3.42
CA ALA A 164 10.39 1.59 -2.68
C ALA A 164 10.14 1.56 -1.15
N SER A 165 9.24 0.73 -0.67
CA SER A 165 8.91 0.67 0.76
C SER A 165 10.09 0.15 1.58
N LEU A 166 10.34 0.78 2.72
CA LEU A 166 11.36 0.35 3.66
C LEU A 166 10.96 -0.96 4.34
N LEU A 167 11.95 -1.76 4.70
CA LEU A 167 11.76 -3.00 5.45
C LEU A 167 11.55 -2.70 6.93
N LEU A 168 10.57 -3.37 7.55
CA LEU A 168 10.38 -3.37 9.00
C LEU A 168 11.35 -4.35 9.64
N GLN A 169 11.97 -3.94 10.75
CA GLN A 169 12.82 -4.78 11.57
C GLN A 169 12.03 -5.29 12.81
N GLU A 170 12.59 -6.25 13.53
CA GLU A 170 11.97 -6.80 14.75
C GLU A 170 11.80 -5.75 15.86
N ASP A 171 12.68 -4.73 15.90
CA ASP A 171 12.60 -3.58 16.81
C ASP A 171 11.63 -2.49 16.33
N GLN A 172 10.85 -2.74 15.30
CA GLN A 172 9.92 -1.82 14.62
C GLN A 172 10.58 -0.62 13.93
N TRP A 173 11.91 -0.57 13.87
CA TRP A 173 12.61 0.39 13.00
C TRP A 173 12.55 -0.03 11.54
N VAL A 174 12.74 0.93 10.67
CA VAL A 174 12.77 0.71 9.22
C VAL A 174 14.20 0.79 8.70
N ARG A 175 14.49 0.01 7.67
CA ARG A 175 15.74 0.10 6.92
C ARG A 175 15.46 0.08 5.42
N PRO A 176 16.35 0.66 4.58
CA PRO A 176 16.27 0.52 3.14
C PRO A 176 16.27 -0.95 2.72
N ARG A 177 15.60 -1.25 1.62
CA ARG A 177 15.78 -2.54 0.96
C ARG A 177 17.24 -2.70 0.55
N PRO A 178 17.80 -3.92 0.61
CA PRO A 178 19.04 -4.21 -0.07
C PRO A 178 18.81 -4.00 -1.56
N SER A 179 19.01 -2.78 -2.06
CA SER A 179 18.92 -2.57 -3.49
C SER A 179 20.19 -3.15 -4.13
N ALA A 180 20.00 -3.99 -5.15
CA ALA A 180 20.98 -4.01 -6.20
C ALA A 180 20.93 -2.61 -6.80
N SER A 181 21.80 -1.71 -6.36
CA SER A 181 22.03 -0.46 -7.08
C SER A 181 22.29 -0.85 -8.54
N PRO A 182 21.65 -0.21 -9.52
CA PRO A 182 22.00 -0.41 -10.91
C PRO A 182 23.40 0.19 -11.15
N VAL A 183 24.44 -0.54 -10.69
CA VAL A 183 25.84 -0.17 -10.93
C VAL A 183 26.19 -0.40 -12.39
N ASP A 184 25.34 -1.10 -13.14
CA ASP A 184 25.62 -1.61 -14.49
C ASP A 184 24.48 -1.49 -15.50
N GLY A 185 23.48 -0.63 -15.25
CA GLY A 185 22.35 -0.45 -16.16
C GLY A 185 21.32 -1.58 -16.15
N SER A 186 21.31 -2.41 -15.10
CA SER A 186 20.25 -3.41 -14.88
C SER A 186 18.89 -2.72 -14.65
N SER A 187 17.82 -3.41 -15.01
CA SER A 187 16.47 -2.95 -14.72
C SER A 187 16.27 -2.80 -13.20
N PRO A 188 15.50 -1.80 -12.76
CA PRO A 188 15.18 -1.64 -11.33
C PRO A 188 14.49 -2.90 -10.78
N ASP A 189 14.70 -3.16 -9.50
CA ASP A 189 13.97 -4.20 -8.78
C ASP A 189 12.50 -3.81 -8.65
N HIS A 190 11.62 -4.80 -8.81
CA HIS A 190 10.16 -4.60 -8.66
C HIS A 190 9.59 -5.54 -7.61
N ASP A 191 8.64 -5.03 -6.84
CA ASP A 191 7.82 -5.78 -5.87
C ASP A 191 6.38 -5.26 -5.95
N LEU A 192 5.59 -5.89 -6.80
CA LEU A 192 4.26 -5.44 -7.17
C LEU A 192 3.19 -6.41 -6.66
N TYR A 193 2.04 -5.89 -6.24
CA TYR A 193 0.88 -6.67 -5.83
C TYR A 193 -0.29 -6.40 -6.75
N LEU A 194 -0.65 -7.39 -7.55
CA LEU A 194 -1.78 -7.35 -8.47
C LEU A 194 -3.05 -7.81 -7.77
N PHE A 195 -4.01 -6.91 -7.65
CA PHE A 195 -5.37 -7.14 -7.13
C PHE A 195 -6.33 -7.34 -8.30
N GLY A 196 -6.87 -8.55 -8.46
CA GLY A 196 -7.84 -8.88 -9.50
C GLY A 196 -9.17 -9.33 -8.91
N TYR A 197 -9.90 -8.40 -8.31
CA TYR A 197 -11.12 -8.68 -7.56
C TYR A 197 -12.41 -8.41 -8.36
N GLY A 198 -12.31 -7.86 -9.58
CA GLY A 198 -13.50 -7.43 -10.30
C GLY A 198 -14.27 -6.39 -9.49
N GLN A 199 -15.56 -6.63 -9.27
CA GLN A 199 -16.42 -5.82 -8.42
C GLN A 199 -16.58 -6.35 -6.99
N ASP A 200 -15.85 -7.39 -6.60
CA ASP A 200 -15.85 -7.87 -5.21
C ASP A 200 -14.97 -6.99 -4.31
N TYR A 201 -15.37 -5.73 -4.19
CA TYR A 201 -14.64 -4.70 -3.44
C TYR A 201 -14.47 -5.04 -1.96
N ARG A 202 -15.46 -5.71 -1.36
CA ARG A 202 -15.37 -6.11 0.04
C ARG A 202 -14.30 -7.16 0.28
N ARG A 203 -14.14 -8.10 -0.63
CA ARG A 203 -13.08 -9.10 -0.56
C ARG A 203 -11.72 -8.47 -0.82
N ALA A 204 -11.62 -7.55 -1.79
CA ALA A 204 -10.40 -6.78 -2.03
C ALA A 204 -9.91 -6.07 -0.78
N LEU A 205 -10.79 -5.32 -0.09
CA LEU A 205 -10.45 -4.64 1.17
C LEU A 205 -10.08 -5.61 2.29
N ARG A 206 -10.80 -6.73 2.42
CA ARG A 206 -10.46 -7.75 3.42
C ARG A 206 -9.06 -8.31 3.22
N ASP A 207 -8.73 -8.71 1.99
CA ASP A 207 -7.43 -9.29 1.68
C ASP A 207 -6.32 -8.23 1.73
N PHE A 208 -6.62 -6.97 1.39
CA PHE A 208 -5.72 -5.85 1.60
C PHE A 208 -5.37 -5.68 3.08
N PHE A 209 -6.34 -5.65 3.99
CA PHE A 209 -6.07 -5.52 5.42
C PHE A 209 -5.40 -6.76 6.04
N ARG A 210 -5.54 -7.93 5.44
CA ARG A 210 -4.76 -9.12 5.82
C ARG A 210 -3.30 -8.99 5.40
N LEU A 211 -3.06 -8.36 4.25
CA LEU A 211 -1.73 -8.11 3.71
C LEU A 211 -1.01 -6.98 4.47
N THR A 212 -1.68 -5.86 4.70
CA THR A 212 -1.10 -4.61 5.22
C THR A 212 -1.28 -4.41 6.73
N GLY A 213 -2.12 -5.21 7.36
CA GLY A 213 -2.57 -4.99 8.73
C GLY A 213 -3.84 -4.13 8.81
N PRO A 214 -4.55 -4.19 9.95
CA PRO A 214 -5.76 -3.41 10.17
C PRO A 214 -5.43 -1.93 10.32
N THR A 215 -6.40 -1.08 9.99
CA THR A 215 -6.32 0.34 10.32
C THR A 215 -6.21 0.51 11.83
N PRO A 216 -5.18 1.21 12.35
CA PRO A 216 -5.03 1.40 13.78
C PRO A 216 -6.20 2.19 14.36
N LEU A 217 -6.65 1.77 15.55
CA LEU A 217 -7.64 2.54 16.29
C LEU A 217 -6.97 3.78 16.87
N ILE A 218 -7.48 4.95 16.53
CA ILE A 218 -7.01 6.21 17.12
C ILE A 218 -7.50 6.34 18.57
N PRO A 219 -6.75 7.03 19.45
CA PRO A 219 -7.21 7.36 20.78
C PRO A 219 -8.55 8.11 20.75
N ARG A 220 -9.45 7.77 21.67
CA ARG A 220 -10.80 8.38 21.71
C ARG A 220 -10.76 9.91 21.82
N ALA A 221 -9.77 10.45 22.49
CA ALA A 221 -9.58 11.89 22.62
C ALA A 221 -9.46 12.61 21.26
N LEU A 222 -8.89 11.92 20.24
CA LEU A 222 -8.75 12.47 18.89
C LEU A 222 -10.07 12.62 18.12
N LEU A 223 -11.15 12.01 18.61
CA LEU A 223 -12.51 12.16 18.08
C LEU A 223 -13.25 13.38 18.65
N GLY A 224 -12.67 14.09 19.61
CA GLY A 224 -13.23 15.29 20.19
C GLY A 224 -12.89 16.56 19.40
N ASN A 225 -13.16 17.70 20.00
CA ASN A 225 -12.86 18.99 19.39
C ASN A 225 -11.36 19.27 19.39
N TRP A 226 -10.88 19.81 18.29
CA TRP A 226 -9.50 20.24 18.11
C TRP A 226 -9.43 21.76 18.10
N TRP A 227 -8.47 22.34 18.83
CA TRP A 227 -8.10 23.72 18.70
C TRP A 227 -6.81 23.81 17.89
N SER A 228 -6.86 24.58 16.80
CA SER A 228 -5.69 24.95 16.01
C SER A 228 -5.86 26.41 15.54
N ARG A 229 -4.77 27.16 15.54
CA ARG A 229 -4.74 28.50 15.00
C ARG A 229 -3.35 28.82 14.47
N TYR A 230 -3.30 29.32 13.25
CA TYR A 230 -2.10 29.94 12.70
C TYR A 230 -1.75 31.23 13.46
N HIS A 231 -0.97 31.11 14.54
CA HIS A 231 -0.62 32.22 15.43
C HIS A 231 0.63 31.87 16.23
N ARG A 232 1.50 32.87 16.41
CA ARG A 232 2.71 32.73 17.22
C ARG A 232 2.34 32.82 18.70
N TYR A 233 2.52 31.77 19.44
CA TYR A 233 2.30 31.70 20.89
C TYR A 233 3.62 31.61 21.63
N THR A 234 3.66 32.19 22.83
CA THR A 234 4.61 31.79 23.88
C THR A 234 3.98 30.64 24.67
N GLU A 235 4.78 29.89 25.43
CA GLU A 235 4.26 28.88 26.35
C GLU A 235 3.19 29.46 27.29
N GLU A 236 3.50 30.61 27.93
CA GLU A 236 2.59 31.28 28.85
C GLU A 236 1.26 31.68 28.18
N SER A 237 1.31 32.28 27.00
CA SER A 237 0.12 32.74 26.31
C SER A 237 -0.75 31.57 25.81
N TYR A 238 -0.12 30.45 25.43
CA TYR A 238 -0.83 29.28 24.99
C TYR A 238 -1.51 28.54 26.16
N LEU A 239 -0.80 28.37 27.27
CA LEU A 239 -1.36 27.77 28.48
C LEU A 239 -2.49 28.61 29.06
N ALA A 240 -2.34 29.93 29.11
CA ALA A 240 -3.40 30.86 29.54
C ALA A 240 -4.66 30.76 28.66
N LEU A 241 -4.48 30.54 27.35
CA LEU A 241 -5.61 30.31 26.44
C LEU A 241 -6.32 28.96 26.75
N MET A 242 -5.58 27.88 27.03
CA MET A 242 -6.16 26.62 27.42
C MET A 242 -6.94 26.72 28.74
N ASP A 243 -6.37 27.39 29.73
CA ASP A 243 -7.05 27.65 31.01
C ASP A 243 -8.33 28.43 30.82
N ARG A 244 -8.32 29.42 29.93
CA ARG A 244 -9.52 30.23 29.60
C ARG A 244 -10.58 29.32 28.93
N PHE A 245 -10.23 28.47 27.99
CA PHE A 245 -11.20 27.51 27.39
C PHE A 245 -11.83 26.63 28.46
N ALA A 246 -11.03 26.13 29.40
CA ALA A 246 -11.53 25.34 30.50
C ALA A 246 -12.47 26.12 31.41
N ALA A 247 -12.12 27.35 31.75
CA ALA A 247 -12.94 28.23 32.59
C ALA A 247 -14.29 28.63 31.93
N GLU A 248 -14.30 28.80 30.61
CA GLU A 248 -15.51 29.06 29.83
C GLU A 248 -16.30 27.81 29.45
N GLY A 249 -15.86 26.61 29.87
CA GLY A 249 -16.52 25.33 29.62
C GLY A 249 -16.47 24.88 28.15
N LEU A 250 -15.46 25.32 27.39
CA LEU A 250 -15.27 24.91 25.99
C LEU A 250 -14.50 23.58 25.94
N PRO A 251 -15.12 22.49 25.45
CA PRO A 251 -14.56 21.14 25.57
C PRO A 251 -13.61 20.83 24.41
N PHE A 252 -12.38 21.26 24.49
CA PHE A 252 -11.34 20.82 23.55
C PHE A 252 -10.63 19.56 24.07
N SER A 253 -10.40 18.60 23.20
CA SER A 253 -9.70 17.34 23.48
C SER A 253 -8.25 17.37 22.98
N VAL A 254 -7.98 18.21 22.00
CA VAL A 254 -6.66 18.35 21.38
C VAL A 254 -6.33 19.82 21.22
N ALA A 255 -5.13 20.19 21.65
CA ALA A 255 -4.55 21.50 21.46
C ALA A 255 -3.35 21.39 20.52
N VAL A 256 -3.44 22.04 19.37
CA VAL A 256 -2.44 21.97 18.30
C VAL A 256 -1.51 23.20 18.39
N LEU A 257 -0.20 22.95 18.42
CA LEU A 257 0.81 23.96 18.16
C LEU A 257 1.07 23.94 16.65
N ASP A 258 0.52 24.90 15.93
CA ASP A 258 0.54 24.94 14.48
C ASP A 258 1.89 25.46 13.96
N MET A 259 2.09 26.79 14.01
CA MET A 259 3.29 27.41 13.50
C MET A 259 4.18 27.93 14.63
N ASP A 260 5.45 28.15 14.32
CA ASP A 260 6.44 28.73 15.24
C ASP A 260 6.60 27.95 16.57
N TRP A 261 6.35 26.63 16.53
CA TRP A 261 6.55 25.73 17.66
C TRP A 261 8.04 25.48 17.99
N HIS A 262 8.93 26.01 17.15
CA HIS A 262 10.39 25.96 17.28
C HIS A 262 10.96 27.41 17.22
N LEU A 263 12.26 27.53 17.46
CA LEU A 263 12.96 28.79 17.28
C LEU A 263 12.97 29.18 15.81
N VAL A 264 12.35 30.31 15.43
CA VAL A 264 12.27 30.78 14.04
C VAL A 264 13.26 31.92 13.78
N ASP A 265 13.71 32.61 14.83
CA ASP A 265 14.74 33.65 14.79
C ASP A 265 16.03 33.07 15.41
N ILE A 266 16.76 32.27 14.64
CA ILE A 266 18.04 31.69 15.11
C ILE A 266 19.12 32.72 14.88
N ASP A 267 19.89 33.03 15.95
CA ASP A 267 21.10 33.81 15.86
C ASP A 267 22.07 33.15 14.88
N PRO A 268 22.50 33.81 13.79
CA PRO A 268 23.46 33.26 12.85
C PRO A 268 24.76 32.75 13.47
N ALA A 269 25.07 33.16 14.69
CA ALA A 269 26.22 32.66 15.43
C ALA A 269 26.02 31.25 16.06
N ILE A 270 24.76 30.76 16.08
CA ILE A 270 24.46 29.45 16.69
C ILE A 270 24.34 28.34 15.61
N GLY A 271 24.16 28.71 14.34
CA GLY A 271 24.11 27.69 13.25
C GLY A 271 23.43 28.18 12.01
#